data_c08a28c89007f1981ca54ca285e11933
#
_entry.id   c08a28c89007f1981ca54ca285e11933
#
_cell.length_a   1.000
_cell.length_b   1.000
_cell.length_c   1.000
_cell.angle_alpha   90.00
_cell.angle_beta   90.00
_cell.angle_gamma   90.00
#
_symmetry.space_group_name_H-M   'P 1'
#
loop_
_entity.id
_entity.type
_entity.pdbx_description
1 polymer ?
#
loop_
_entity_poly.entity_id
_entity_poly.type
_entity_poly.pdbx_seq_one_letter_code
_entity_poly.pdbx_strand_id
1 'polypeptide(L)'
;MITPDMDLPPRTPLADVLATLAPAGDGLEGHVAADWMQGRTLYGGISAALCLVAARRLVAGLPPLRSAQFAFAGPAAGDVALSAQVLRAGKSATFVSVDLMSEAGHGTRALLTFGAPRVSTIAHARFAMPDVPGPDACPSHFPSGHGPIFARHFETRRAAGAGPVSGATEADLAGWIR
;
A
#
# COMPACT_ATOMS: atom_id res chain seq x y z
N MET A 1 9.55 -5.12 -16.85
CA MET A 1 9.46 -6.55 -17.19
C MET A 1 10.76 -7.19 -16.73
N ILE A 2 10.71 -8.14 -15.81
CA ILE A 2 11.90 -8.82 -15.29
C ILE A 2 12.27 -9.89 -16.32
N THR A 3 13.50 -9.87 -16.81
CA THR A 3 14.06 -10.95 -17.62
C THR A 3 14.49 -12.11 -16.68
N PRO A 4 14.39 -13.39 -17.10
CA PRO A 4 14.61 -14.54 -16.24
C PRO A 4 16.02 -14.69 -15.65
N ASP A 5 16.98 -13.86 -16.04
CA ASP A 5 18.41 -13.98 -15.73
C ASP A 5 19.00 -12.78 -14.97
N MET A 6 18.14 -11.95 -14.38
CA MET A 6 18.63 -10.85 -13.54
C MET A 6 18.80 -11.34 -12.09
N ASP A 7 19.98 -11.04 -11.52
CA ASP A 7 20.25 -11.18 -10.09
C ASP A 7 19.32 -10.23 -9.31
N LEU A 8 18.17 -10.76 -8.90
CA LEU A 8 17.16 -9.96 -8.21
C LEU A 8 17.63 -9.72 -6.77
N PRO A 9 17.45 -8.50 -6.24
CA PRO A 9 17.76 -8.21 -4.84
C PRO A 9 16.96 -9.16 -3.92
N PRO A 10 17.53 -9.47 -2.74
CA PRO A 10 16.80 -10.26 -1.73
C PRO A 10 15.47 -9.56 -1.38
N ARG A 11 14.49 -10.33 -0.94
CA ARG A 11 13.21 -9.76 -0.46
C ARG A 11 13.40 -9.17 0.93
N THR A 12 13.04 -7.91 1.10
CA THR A 12 13.04 -7.22 2.38
C THR A 12 11.63 -7.27 2.97
N PRO A 13 11.38 -8.01 4.04
CA PRO A 13 10.06 -8.06 4.68
C PRO A 13 9.54 -6.66 5.03
N LEU A 14 8.23 -6.45 4.96
CA LEU A 14 7.62 -5.17 5.37
C LEU A 14 8.00 -4.79 6.80
N ALA A 15 8.09 -5.77 7.70
CA ALA A 15 8.50 -5.53 9.08
C ALA A 15 9.90 -4.90 9.18
N ASP A 16 10.83 -5.33 8.33
CA ASP A 16 12.20 -4.80 8.31
C ASP A 16 12.21 -3.37 7.74
N VAL A 17 11.43 -3.08 6.70
CA VAL A 17 11.25 -1.71 6.21
C VAL A 17 10.69 -0.82 7.32
N LEU A 18 9.65 -1.26 8.04
CA LEU A 18 9.06 -0.50 9.14
C LEU A 18 10.01 -0.31 10.33
N ALA A 19 10.95 -1.23 10.52
CA ALA A 19 11.97 -1.14 11.55
C ALA A 19 13.03 -0.06 11.24
N THR A 20 13.22 0.31 9.97
CA THR A 20 14.11 1.42 9.61
C THR A 20 13.57 2.79 10.01
N LEU A 21 12.24 2.92 10.20
CA LEU A 21 11.62 4.19 10.55
C LEU A 21 12.04 4.63 11.95
N ALA A 22 12.83 5.69 12.03
CA ALA A 22 13.31 6.30 13.25
C ALA A 22 12.80 7.74 13.38
N PRO A 23 12.62 8.26 14.61
CA PRO A 23 12.29 9.67 14.82
C PRO A 23 13.38 10.60 14.24
N ALA A 24 12.94 11.65 13.51
CA ALA A 24 13.80 12.67 12.93
C ALA A 24 13.06 14.02 12.99
N GLY A 25 13.49 14.93 13.87
CA GLY A 25 12.74 16.15 14.15
C GLY A 25 11.30 15.86 14.57
N ASP A 26 10.35 16.49 13.88
CA ASP A 26 8.90 16.30 14.11
C ASP A 26 8.31 15.11 13.33
N GLY A 27 9.15 14.37 12.61
CA GLY A 27 8.74 13.32 11.72
C GLY A 27 9.44 11.99 11.96
N LEU A 28 9.44 11.16 10.90
CA LEU A 28 10.17 9.91 10.83
C LEU A 28 11.03 9.92 9.56
N GLU A 29 12.19 9.30 9.65
CA GLU A 29 13.01 8.95 8.48
C GLU A 29 13.22 7.44 8.43
N GLY A 30 13.42 6.91 7.23
CA GLY A 30 13.68 5.50 7.03
C GLY A 30 14.14 5.20 5.62
N HIS A 31 14.39 3.92 5.37
CA HIS A 31 14.86 3.44 4.07
C HIS A 31 13.93 2.37 3.51
N VAL A 32 13.64 2.46 2.22
CA VAL A 32 12.88 1.44 1.50
C VAL A 32 13.76 0.80 0.44
N ALA A 33 13.98 -0.49 0.57
CA ALA A 33 14.84 -1.25 -0.32
C ALA A 33 14.27 -1.35 -1.75
N ALA A 34 15.17 -1.55 -2.72
CA ALA A 34 14.84 -1.53 -4.14
C ALA A 34 13.86 -2.64 -4.58
N ASP A 35 13.70 -3.70 -3.81
CA ASP A 35 12.76 -4.78 -4.09
C ASP A 35 11.29 -4.39 -3.88
N TRP A 36 11.01 -3.22 -3.28
CA TRP A 36 9.70 -2.60 -3.19
C TRP A 36 9.37 -1.62 -4.33
N MET A 37 10.24 -1.54 -5.34
CA MET A 37 10.06 -0.61 -6.46
C MET A 37 9.04 -1.12 -7.48
N GLN A 38 8.34 -0.18 -8.10
CA GLN A 38 7.53 -0.34 -9.31
C GLN A 38 8.10 0.57 -10.39
N GLY A 39 9.00 0.04 -11.20
CA GLY A 39 9.76 0.84 -12.14
C GLY A 39 10.72 1.79 -11.40
N ARG A 40 10.55 3.11 -11.58
CA ARG A 40 11.43 4.14 -11.00
C ARG A 40 10.94 4.71 -9.67
N THR A 41 9.83 4.21 -9.15
CA THR A 41 9.22 4.70 -7.91
C THR A 41 8.86 3.53 -6.99
N LEU A 42 8.67 3.81 -5.72
CA LEU A 42 8.10 2.85 -4.77
C LEU A 42 6.73 2.36 -5.24
N TYR A 43 6.44 1.10 -5.01
CA TYR A 43 5.08 0.59 -5.11
C TYR A 43 4.12 1.43 -4.23
N GLY A 44 3.00 1.86 -4.80
CA GLY A 44 2.06 2.73 -4.09
C GLY A 44 1.54 2.14 -2.77
N GLY A 45 1.45 0.81 -2.68
CA GLY A 45 1.04 0.13 -1.44
C GLY A 45 2.03 0.29 -0.29
N ILE A 46 3.36 0.26 -0.55
CA ILE A 46 4.35 0.52 0.50
C ILE A 46 4.31 1.99 0.94
N SER A 47 4.18 2.93 -0.01
CA SER A 47 4.04 4.35 0.32
C SER A 47 2.81 4.61 1.18
N ALA A 48 1.68 3.97 0.87
CA ALA A 48 0.45 4.06 1.65
C ALA A 48 0.61 3.46 3.06
N ALA A 49 1.27 2.32 3.19
CA ALA A 49 1.55 1.68 4.48
C ALA A 49 2.45 2.57 5.35
N LEU A 50 3.50 3.15 4.78
CA LEU A 50 4.39 4.07 5.47
C LEU A 50 3.65 5.31 5.98
N CYS A 51 2.78 5.90 5.16
CA CYS A 51 1.94 7.04 5.59
C CYS A 51 1.01 6.66 6.77
N LEU A 52 0.38 5.49 6.73
CA LEU A 52 -0.47 5.05 7.84
C LEU A 52 0.34 4.80 9.11
N VAL A 53 1.51 4.18 9.01
CA VAL A 53 2.39 3.94 10.16
C VAL A 53 2.90 5.24 10.74
N ALA A 54 3.30 6.21 9.89
CA ALA A 54 3.71 7.54 10.34
C ALA A 54 2.60 8.24 11.10
N ALA A 55 1.37 8.26 10.58
CA ALA A 55 0.23 8.82 11.33
C ALA A 55 0.08 8.20 12.72
N ARG A 56 0.15 6.86 12.81
CA ARG A 56 -0.01 6.14 14.09
C ARG A 56 1.14 6.32 15.07
N ARG A 57 2.37 6.54 14.58
CA ARG A 57 3.55 6.77 15.44
C ARG A 57 3.64 8.22 15.92
N LEU A 58 3.27 9.18 15.03
CA LEU A 58 3.41 10.60 15.30
C LEU A 58 2.19 11.22 16.00
N VAL A 59 1.02 10.61 15.85
CA VAL A 59 -0.23 11.10 16.47
C VAL A 59 -0.75 10.07 17.47
N ALA A 60 -0.71 10.43 18.74
CA ALA A 60 -1.16 9.54 19.81
C ALA A 60 -2.69 9.34 19.81
N GLY A 61 -3.15 8.16 20.25
CA GLY A 61 -4.54 7.90 20.55
C GLY A 61 -5.50 7.84 19.35
N LEU A 62 -4.99 7.64 18.13
CA LEU A 62 -5.83 7.52 16.94
C LEU A 62 -6.75 6.30 17.02
N PRO A 63 -8.07 6.46 16.84
CA PRO A 63 -9.02 5.36 16.76
C PRO A 63 -8.80 4.55 15.45
N PRO A 64 -9.63 3.55 15.15
CA PRO A 64 -9.53 2.80 13.91
C PRO A 64 -9.60 3.68 12.66
N LEU A 65 -8.77 3.35 11.64
CA LEU A 65 -8.84 3.98 10.33
C LEU A 65 -10.22 3.71 9.69
N ARG A 66 -10.81 4.73 9.08
CA ARG A 66 -12.12 4.65 8.40
C ARG A 66 -12.02 4.95 6.92
N SER A 67 -11.15 5.86 6.53
CA SER A 67 -10.94 6.25 5.15
C SER A 67 -9.50 6.68 4.94
N ALA A 68 -8.98 6.41 3.76
CA ALA A 68 -7.66 6.86 3.33
C ALA A 68 -7.73 7.30 1.87
N GLN A 69 -7.19 8.47 1.58
CA GLN A 69 -6.98 8.97 0.23
C GLN A 69 -5.48 9.21 0.04
N PHE A 70 -4.97 8.81 -1.12
CA PHE A 70 -3.56 8.96 -1.44
C PHE A 70 -3.40 9.68 -2.77
N ALA A 71 -2.59 10.73 -2.77
CA ALA A 71 -2.11 11.40 -3.96
C ALA A 71 -0.63 11.00 -4.17
N PHE A 72 -0.36 10.19 -5.16
CA PHE A 72 1.00 9.84 -5.60
C PHE A 72 1.50 10.97 -6.51
N ALA A 73 2.10 12.00 -5.90
CA ALA A 73 2.41 13.25 -6.55
C ALA A 73 3.71 13.18 -7.37
N GLY A 74 4.66 12.36 -6.95
CA GLY A 74 5.94 12.22 -7.62
C GLY A 74 6.62 10.90 -7.32
N PRO A 75 7.76 10.62 -7.97
CA PRO A 75 8.54 9.43 -7.68
C PRO A 75 9.14 9.50 -6.27
N ALA A 76 9.19 8.36 -5.60
CA ALA A 76 9.88 8.19 -4.33
C ALA A 76 10.71 6.90 -4.39
N ALA A 77 11.89 6.91 -3.79
CA ALA A 77 12.79 5.76 -3.74
C ALA A 77 13.81 5.93 -2.60
N GLY A 78 14.34 4.82 -2.10
CA GLY A 78 15.43 4.81 -1.14
C GLY A 78 15.06 5.44 0.20
N ASP A 79 15.78 6.49 0.57
CA ASP A 79 15.54 7.19 1.82
C ASP A 79 14.28 8.06 1.73
N VAL A 80 13.46 7.97 2.76
CA VAL A 80 12.18 8.67 2.85
C VAL A 80 12.06 9.40 4.18
N ALA A 81 11.44 10.58 4.13
CA ALA A 81 11.05 11.35 5.30
C ALA A 81 9.52 11.46 5.34
N LEU A 82 8.94 11.27 6.52
CA LEU A 82 7.50 11.32 6.73
C LEU A 82 7.15 12.33 7.82
N SER A 83 6.17 13.15 7.55
CA SER A 83 5.58 14.06 8.53
C SER A 83 4.07 13.85 8.62
N ALA A 84 3.50 14.09 9.80
CA ALA A 84 2.06 13.97 10.00
C ALA A 84 1.51 15.22 10.70
N GLN A 85 0.37 15.71 10.21
CA GLN A 85 -0.33 16.86 10.75
C GLN A 85 -1.78 16.52 11.06
N VAL A 86 -2.22 16.77 12.30
CA VAL A 86 -3.63 16.72 12.63
C VAL A 86 -4.32 17.95 12.06
N LEU A 87 -5.18 17.74 11.06
CA LEU A 87 -5.97 18.81 10.46
C LEU A 87 -7.17 19.17 11.33
N ARG A 88 -7.76 18.17 11.95
CA ARG A 88 -8.89 18.34 12.87
C ARG A 88 -9.00 17.12 13.78
N ALA A 89 -9.17 17.35 15.07
CA ALA A 89 -9.58 16.33 16.03
C ALA A 89 -10.95 16.71 16.59
N GLY A 90 -11.93 15.83 16.37
CA GLY A 90 -13.28 15.96 16.89
C GLY A 90 -13.64 14.79 17.81
N LYS A 91 -14.80 14.85 18.46
CA LYS A 91 -15.29 13.82 19.40
C LYS A 91 -15.36 12.41 18.76
N SER A 92 -15.71 12.32 17.47
CA SER A 92 -15.97 11.03 16.80
C SER A 92 -15.04 10.77 15.62
N ALA A 93 -14.30 11.77 15.13
CA ALA A 93 -13.40 11.61 13.99
C ALA A 93 -12.18 12.54 14.11
N THR A 94 -11.05 12.05 13.65
CA THR A 94 -9.78 12.77 13.54
C THR A 94 -9.28 12.68 12.10
N PHE A 95 -8.90 13.82 11.53
CA PHE A 95 -8.34 13.93 10.18
C PHE A 95 -6.85 14.22 10.29
N VAL A 96 -6.05 13.42 9.62
CA VAL A 96 -4.59 13.54 9.62
C VAL A 96 -4.10 13.60 8.18
N SER A 97 -3.31 14.62 7.85
CA SER A 97 -2.51 14.66 6.62
C SER A 97 -1.15 14.05 6.90
N VAL A 98 -0.63 13.28 5.95
CA VAL A 98 0.74 12.74 6.00
C VAL A 98 1.42 13.02 4.67
N ASP A 99 2.65 13.52 4.74
CA ASP A 99 3.52 13.68 3.59
C ASP A 99 4.68 12.69 3.65
N LEU A 100 4.94 12.03 2.53
CA LEU A 100 6.12 11.22 2.29
C LEU A 100 6.98 11.95 1.26
N MET A 101 8.19 12.27 1.67
CA MET A 101 9.21 12.93 0.86
C MET A 101 10.34 11.94 0.58
N SER A 102 11.04 12.12 -0.53
CA SER A 102 12.30 11.46 -0.85
C SER A 102 13.28 12.48 -1.43
N GLU A 103 14.49 12.05 -1.83
CA GLU A 103 15.45 12.92 -2.51
C GLU A 103 14.85 13.57 -3.77
N ALA A 104 13.96 12.88 -4.47
CA ALA A 104 13.26 13.41 -5.65
C ALA A 104 12.18 14.45 -5.31
N GLY A 105 11.95 14.76 -4.04
CA GLY A 105 10.95 15.70 -3.57
C GLY A 105 9.68 15.01 -3.04
N HIS A 106 8.52 15.63 -3.24
CA HIS A 106 7.23 15.15 -2.73
C HIS A 106 6.76 13.89 -3.46
N GLY A 107 6.75 12.76 -2.76
CA GLY A 107 6.33 11.47 -3.31
C GLY A 107 4.85 11.19 -3.14
N THR A 108 4.37 11.19 -1.90
CA THR A 108 2.96 10.84 -1.60
C THR A 108 2.39 11.77 -0.53
N ARG A 109 1.17 12.25 -0.74
CA ARG A 109 0.35 12.86 0.30
C ARG A 109 -0.83 11.96 0.61
N ALA A 110 -1.05 11.68 1.90
CA ALA A 110 -2.21 10.96 2.40
C ALA A 110 -3.14 11.86 3.18
N LEU A 111 -4.45 11.69 3.01
CA LEU A 111 -5.48 12.21 3.91
C LEU A 111 -6.16 11.01 4.58
N LEU A 112 -5.95 10.87 5.88
CA LEU A 112 -6.41 9.75 6.67
C LEU A 112 -7.50 10.20 7.63
N THR A 113 -8.62 9.48 7.65
CA THR A 113 -9.71 9.72 8.59
C THR A 113 -9.81 8.56 9.58
N PHE A 114 -9.64 8.87 10.84
CA PHE A 114 -9.79 7.94 11.95
C PHE A 114 -11.11 8.22 12.68
N GLY A 115 -11.80 7.17 13.11
CA GLY A 115 -13.10 7.31 13.75
C GLY A 115 -13.38 6.26 14.81
N ALA A 116 -13.92 6.68 15.95
CA ALA A 116 -14.36 5.78 16.99
C ALA A 116 -15.49 4.85 16.48
N PRO A 117 -15.55 3.59 16.93
CA PRO A 117 -16.68 2.74 16.68
C PRO A 117 -17.94 3.33 17.32
N ARG A 118 -19.08 3.11 16.69
CA ARG A 118 -20.38 3.48 17.24
C ARG A 118 -21.42 2.44 16.89
N VAL A 119 -22.40 2.27 17.76
CA VAL A 119 -23.52 1.37 17.51
C VAL A 119 -24.34 1.90 16.35
N SER A 120 -24.71 1.00 15.44
CA SER A 120 -25.59 1.30 14.31
C SER A 120 -26.71 0.27 14.27
N THR A 121 -27.94 0.72 14.04
CA THR A 121 -29.09 -0.15 13.74
C THR A 121 -29.18 -0.50 12.25
N ILE A 122 -28.33 0.12 11.42
CA ILE A 122 -28.29 -0.14 9.99
C ILE A 122 -27.20 -1.16 9.71
N ALA A 123 -27.60 -2.31 9.18
CA ALA A 123 -26.72 -3.33 8.62
C ALA A 123 -27.16 -3.57 7.17
N HIS A 124 -26.29 -3.24 6.21
CA HIS A 124 -26.59 -3.39 4.80
C HIS A 124 -25.36 -3.94 4.06
N ALA A 125 -25.53 -5.10 3.41
CA ALA A 125 -24.56 -5.71 2.52
C ALA A 125 -25.26 -6.04 1.20
N ARG A 126 -25.00 -5.24 0.17
CA ARG A 126 -25.69 -5.37 -1.12
C ARG A 126 -24.94 -6.28 -2.10
N PHE A 127 -23.63 -6.30 -1.98
CA PHE A 127 -22.80 -7.06 -2.93
C PHE A 127 -22.32 -8.34 -2.26
N ALA A 128 -22.63 -9.46 -2.91
CA ALA A 128 -22.05 -10.75 -2.54
C ALA A 128 -20.59 -10.82 -3.05
N MET A 129 -19.80 -11.64 -2.40
CA MET A 129 -18.49 -12.01 -2.95
C MET A 129 -18.69 -12.65 -4.34
N PRO A 130 -17.86 -12.35 -5.35
CA PRO A 130 -17.91 -13.01 -6.64
C PRO A 130 -17.81 -14.55 -6.48
N ASP A 131 -18.55 -15.29 -7.30
CA ASP A 131 -18.46 -16.73 -7.36
C ASP A 131 -17.21 -17.11 -8.15
N VAL A 132 -16.11 -17.36 -7.44
CA VAL A 132 -14.80 -17.68 -8.02
C VAL A 132 -14.16 -18.87 -7.30
N PRO A 133 -13.31 -19.66 -7.97
CA PRO A 133 -12.57 -20.75 -7.32
C PRO A 133 -11.73 -20.27 -6.15
N GLY A 134 -11.53 -21.14 -5.15
CA GLY A 134 -10.63 -20.86 -4.03
C GLY A 134 -9.18 -20.67 -4.48
N PRO A 135 -8.34 -20.00 -3.65
CA PRO A 135 -6.97 -19.62 -4.04
C PRO A 135 -6.11 -20.81 -4.49
N ASP A 136 -6.26 -21.98 -3.87
CA ASP A 136 -5.46 -23.16 -4.17
C ASP A 136 -5.78 -23.77 -5.57
N ALA A 137 -6.98 -23.51 -6.09
CA ALA A 137 -7.40 -23.92 -7.42
C ALA A 137 -7.03 -22.89 -8.51
N CYS A 138 -6.49 -21.74 -8.13
CA CYS A 138 -6.20 -20.64 -9.04
C CYS A 138 -4.71 -20.61 -9.42
N PRO A 139 -4.38 -20.34 -10.71
CA PRO A 139 -2.99 -20.16 -11.13
C PRO A 139 -2.38 -18.87 -10.56
N SER A 140 -1.05 -18.83 -10.47
CA SER A 140 -0.34 -17.59 -10.13
C SER A 140 -0.73 -16.46 -11.10
N HIS A 141 -0.93 -15.26 -10.57
CA HIS A 141 -1.19 -14.09 -11.41
C HIS A 141 0.07 -13.64 -12.17
N PHE A 142 1.25 -13.81 -11.57
CA PHE A 142 2.55 -13.56 -12.19
C PHE A 142 3.34 -14.86 -12.31
N PRO A 143 3.09 -15.68 -13.33
CA PRO A 143 3.85 -16.91 -13.51
C PRO A 143 5.30 -16.60 -13.87
N SER A 144 6.23 -17.35 -13.29
CA SER A 144 7.65 -17.40 -13.70
C SER A 144 8.37 -16.05 -13.78
N GLY A 145 8.23 -15.18 -12.76
CA GLY A 145 9.01 -13.94 -12.70
C GLY A 145 8.55 -12.81 -13.64
N HIS A 146 7.43 -12.97 -14.34
CA HIS A 146 6.86 -11.93 -15.20
C HIS A 146 5.98 -10.97 -14.39
N GLY A 147 6.58 -10.06 -13.67
CA GLY A 147 5.85 -9.06 -12.88
C GLY A 147 6.75 -7.92 -12.44
N PRO A 148 6.21 -6.86 -11.86
CA PRO A 148 7.02 -5.85 -11.22
C PRO A 148 7.70 -6.45 -9.97
N ILE A 149 8.90 -5.92 -9.62
CA ILE A 149 9.72 -6.50 -8.57
C ILE A 149 9.00 -6.58 -7.22
N PHE A 150 8.21 -5.56 -6.87
CA PHE A 150 7.44 -5.52 -5.63
C PHE A 150 6.42 -6.67 -5.52
N ALA A 151 5.92 -7.19 -6.66
CA ALA A 151 4.91 -8.26 -6.64
C ALA A 151 5.43 -9.56 -5.99
N ARG A 152 6.74 -9.72 -5.86
CA ARG A 152 7.37 -10.85 -5.16
C ARG A 152 7.08 -10.89 -3.65
N HIS A 153 6.60 -9.77 -3.08
CA HIS A 153 6.20 -9.70 -1.67
C HIS A 153 4.82 -10.28 -1.41
N PHE A 154 4.06 -10.56 -2.48
CA PHE A 154 2.68 -11.05 -2.39
C PHE A 154 2.54 -12.40 -3.07
N GLU A 155 1.75 -13.28 -2.47
CA GLU A 155 1.19 -14.40 -3.20
C GLU A 155 -0.09 -13.93 -3.91
N THR A 156 -0.10 -13.99 -5.23
CA THR A 156 -1.23 -13.55 -6.04
C THR A 156 -1.74 -14.69 -6.92
N ARG A 157 -3.06 -14.90 -6.93
CA ARG A 157 -3.72 -15.95 -7.71
C ARG A 157 -4.81 -15.33 -8.57
N ARG A 158 -4.88 -15.68 -9.84
CA ARG A 158 -5.92 -15.19 -10.75
C ARG A 158 -7.12 -16.13 -10.72
N ALA A 159 -8.26 -15.63 -10.21
CA ALA A 159 -9.48 -16.41 -10.03
C ALA A 159 -10.44 -16.30 -11.21
N ALA A 160 -10.49 -15.15 -11.89
CA ALA A 160 -11.30 -14.93 -13.08
C ALA A 160 -10.73 -13.81 -13.95
N GLY A 161 -11.23 -13.71 -15.16
CA GLY A 161 -10.88 -12.68 -16.12
C GLY A 161 -9.52 -12.87 -16.79
N ALA A 162 -9.18 -11.95 -17.66
CA ALA A 162 -7.94 -11.95 -18.43
C ALA A 162 -6.88 -11.07 -17.74
N GLY A 163 -5.60 -11.41 -17.89
CA GLY A 163 -4.52 -10.60 -17.35
C GLY A 163 -4.38 -9.25 -18.07
N PRO A 164 -3.69 -8.28 -17.47
CA PRO A 164 -3.37 -7.02 -18.12
C PRO A 164 -2.66 -7.24 -19.46
N VAL A 165 -2.94 -6.39 -20.44
CA VAL A 165 -2.28 -6.41 -21.78
C VAL A 165 -2.52 -7.73 -22.54
N SER A 166 -3.61 -8.44 -22.25
CA SER A 166 -3.96 -9.72 -22.93
C SER A 166 -4.74 -9.55 -24.23
N GLY A 167 -5.16 -8.31 -24.57
CA GLY A 167 -6.06 -8.06 -25.72
C GLY A 167 -7.51 -8.51 -25.47
N ALA A 168 -7.89 -8.75 -24.22
CA ALA A 168 -9.26 -9.11 -23.88
C ALA A 168 -10.24 -7.96 -24.15
N THR A 169 -11.46 -8.32 -24.56
CA THR A 169 -12.55 -7.35 -24.81
C THR A 169 -13.24 -6.93 -23.52
N GLU A 170 -13.16 -7.76 -22.47
CA GLU A 170 -13.74 -7.51 -21.16
C GLU A 170 -12.63 -7.10 -20.18
N ALA A 171 -12.89 -6.04 -19.39
CA ALA A 171 -11.94 -5.50 -18.43
C ALA A 171 -12.08 -6.08 -17.01
N ASP A 172 -12.69 -7.26 -16.89
CA ASP A 172 -12.90 -7.91 -15.60
C ASP A 172 -11.68 -8.73 -15.18
N LEU A 173 -11.28 -8.56 -13.94
CA LEU A 173 -10.23 -9.31 -13.29
C LEU A 173 -10.58 -9.56 -11.84
N ALA A 174 -10.59 -10.82 -11.43
CA ALA A 174 -10.69 -11.20 -10.01
C ALA A 174 -9.48 -12.05 -9.60
N GLY A 175 -9.03 -11.87 -8.38
CA GLY A 175 -7.89 -12.60 -7.87
C GLY A 175 -7.82 -12.62 -6.35
N TRP A 176 -7.00 -13.53 -5.86
CA TRP A 176 -6.63 -13.62 -4.45
C TRP A 176 -5.26 -13.03 -4.24
N ILE A 177 -5.08 -12.33 -3.12
CA ILE A 177 -3.79 -11.77 -2.70
C ILE A 177 -3.57 -12.07 -1.21
N ARG A 178 -2.34 -12.50 -0.91
CA ARG A 178 -1.85 -12.74 0.46
C ARG A 178 -0.43 -12.25 0.61
#